data_005d12c3051c9e88aaf927e7824c856f
#
_entry.id   005d12c3051c9e88aaf927e7824c856f
#
_cell.length_a   1.000
_cell.length_b   1.000
_cell.length_c   1.000
_cell.angle_alpha   90.00
_cell.angle_beta   90.00
_cell.angle_gamma   90.00
#
_symmetry.space_group_name_H-M   'P 1'
#
loop_
_entity.id
_entity.type
_entity.pdbx_description
1 polymer ?
#
loop_
_entity_poly.entity_id
_entity_poly.type
_entity_poly.pdbx_seq_one_letter_code
_entity_poly.pdbx_strand_id
1 'polypeptide(L)'
;EKRRTESYLGYIEKQRNRIYALKEELRQSMIQMYPDTKQCLQYSVQAKELWTRNREHEDFLTERIGLGAGDISNYIEIPKERFEVVEDELNQKPYQLKKEEAILPGIPKTIDLSKEGIVGIVGTKEATLNIARILITQIAANNCYTDVRLAFVYDENKTDEWKRYGMLPHVWSASYRVRYMASDPIEAEEVFLLLEEQLKEREVQAWEQKEKFEIPVILFVSDVSLLEGASIQRYISSDASRYHFTIVILADSYEKLPNQCSYVIEDTETFQGVHLLKTDTYDPVQFDEAKESETEEFVKELAVIRVNEEEEMGELPECLTFFEMYGIHTLEELKAAERWKTHRTEQSLKAVIGQKAGCKDCILDVHEKYHGPHGLIAGTTGSGKSETLQTYILSLAVNYSPDDVGFFIIDYKGGGMANLFEGLPHMIGAISNLSGNEIHRAMVSIKSENRRRQTVFNLAGVNNINSYTKLVRSGEAELPVPHLFIVVDEFAELKREHPEFMKELISVAQVGRSLGVHLILATQKPAGTVDENIWSNSKFKLCLRVQDKQDSKEMLHKEDAAFITKTGRGYLQVGNDELYELFQSGWSGAEYIKDSQ
;
A
#
# COMPACT_ATOMS: atom_id res chain seq x y z
N GLU A 1 -19.74 26.46 -54.58
CA GLU A 1 -20.48 25.47 -53.78
C GLU A 1 -19.94 24.05 -54.01
N LYS A 2 -19.93 23.52 -55.22
CA LYS A 2 -19.45 22.18 -55.53
C LYS A 2 -18.01 21.90 -55.01
N ARG A 3 -17.06 22.83 -55.19
CA ARG A 3 -15.68 22.70 -54.69
C ARG A 3 -15.60 22.73 -53.17
N ARG A 4 -16.47 23.50 -52.51
CA ARG A 4 -16.55 23.58 -51.04
C ARG A 4 -17.07 22.26 -50.49
N THR A 5 -18.11 21.68 -51.10
CA THR A 5 -18.66 20.39 -50.74
C THR A 5 -17.64 19.26 -50.91
N GLU A 6 -16.93 19.22 -52.04
CA GLU A 6 -15.89 18.22 -52.30
C GLU A 6 -14.74 18.32 -51.30
N SER A 7 -14.29 19.53 -50.97
CA SER A 7 -13.23 19.77 -49.99
C SER A 7 -13.66 19.34 -48.57
N TYR A 8 -14.93 19.62 -48.20
CA TYR A 8 -15.48 19.21 -46.89
C TYR A 8 -15.66 17.70 -46.78
N LEU A 9 -16.15 17.05 -47.81
CA LEU A 9 -16.25 15.58 -47.87
C LEU A 9 -14.86 14.93 -47.81
N GLY A 10 -13.89 15.51 -48.47
CA GLY A 10 -12.48 15.07 -48.34
C GLY A 10 -11.93 15.22 -46.91
N TYR A 11 -12.33 16.27 -46.19
CA TYR A 11 -11.99 16.46 -44.79
C TYR A 11 -12.65 15.39 -43.89
N ILE A 12 -13.94 15.10 -44.11
CA ILE A 12 -14.67 14.06 -43.36
C ILE A 12 -13.99 12.69 -43.57
N GLU A 13 -13.59 12.38 -44.79
CA GLU A 13 -12.87 11.11 -45.10
C GLU A 13 -11.50 11.06 -44.40
N LYS A 14 -10.81 12.18 -44.36
CA LYS A 14 -9.55 12.30 -43.57
C LYS A 14 -9.76 12.07 -42.10
N GLN A 15 -10.87 12.57 -41.51
CA GLN A 15 -11.22 12.30 -40.13
C GLN A 15 -11.58 10.82 -39.92
N ARG A 16 -12.29 10.18 -40.83
CA ARG A 16 -12.57 8.73 -40.81
C ARG A 16 -11.28 7.91 -40.71
N ASN A 17 -10.30 8.24 -41.54
CA ASN A 17 -8.99 7.54 -41.50
C ASN A 17 -8.25 7.75 -40.17
N ARG A 18 -8.37 8.94 -39.54
CA ARG A 18 -7.84 9.18 -38.19
C ARG A 18 -8.55 8.34 -37.14
N ILE A 19 -9.88 8.20 -37.24
CA ILE A 19 -10.66 7.35 -36.35
C ILE A 19 -10.24 5.89 -36.49
N TYR A 20 -9.99 5.41 -37.72
CA TYR A 20 -9.48 4.04 -37.94
C TYR A 20 -8.12 3.81 -37.28
N ALA A 21 -7.20 4.76 -37.38
CA ALA A 21 -5.92 4.69 -36.71
C ALA A 21 -6.09 4.67 -35.16
N LEU A 22 -6.96 5.53 -34.62
CA LEU A 22 -7.30 5.55 -33.20
C LEU A 22 -7.93 4.21 -32.75
N LYS A 23 -8.85 3.66 -33.53
CA LYS A 23 -9.48 2.36 -33.26
C LYS A 23 -8.46 1.24 -33.13
N GLU A 24 -7.48 1.20 -34.02
CA GLU A 24 -6.44 0.18 -33.98
C GLU A 24 -5.51 0.36 -32.79
N GLU A 25 -5.12 1.59 -32.47
CA GLU A 25 -4.32 1.92 -31.29
C GLU A 25 -5.05 1.54 -29.99
N LEU A 26 -6.33 1.89 -29.85
CA LEU A 26 -7.15 1.51 -28.71
C LEU A 26 -7.30 -0.01 -28.58
N ARG A 27 -7.54 -0.70 -29.69
CA ARG A 27 -7.65 -2.17 -29.70
C ARG A 27 -6.37 -2.82 -29.21
N GLN A 28 -5.22 -2.43 -29.73
CA GLN A 28 -3.92 -2.98 -29.33
C GLN A 28 -3.62 -2.69 -27.86
N SER A 29 -3.90 -1.48 -27.40
CA SER A 29 -3.73 -1.11 -26.00
C SER A 29 -4.60 -1.96 -25.07
N MET A 30 -5.87 -2.17 -25.42
CA MET A 30 -6.79 -3.00 -24.63
C MET A 30 -6.38 -4.47 -24.61
N ILE A 31 -5.93 -5.01 -25.75
CA ILE A 31 -5.44 -6.40 -25.84
C ILE A 31 -4.19 -6.59 -24.98
N GLN A 32 -3.30 -5.61 -24.95
CA GLN A 32 -2.11 -5.65 -24.11
C GLN A 32 -2.47 -5.55 -22.61
N MET A 33 -3.45 -4.73 -22.27
CA MET A 33 -3.92 -4.56 -20.89
C MET A 33 -4.62 -5.81 -20.35
N TYR A 34 -5.38 -6.50 -21.21
CA TYR A 34 -6.14 -7.70 -20.88
C TYR A 34 -5.75 -8.88 -21.77
N PRO A 35 -4.67 -9.60 -21.43
CA PRO A 35 -4.20 -10.77 -22.17
C PRO A 35 -5.28 -11.86 -22.27
N ASP A 36 -5.27 -12.60 -23.34
CA ASP A 36 -6.19 -13.72 -23.49
C ASP A 36 -5.88 -14.89 -22.55
N THR A 37 -6.86 -15.74 -22.32
CA THR A 37 -6.74 -16.86 -21.39
C THR A 37 -5.66 -17.85 -21.83
N LYS A 38 -5.45 -18.06 -23.12
CA LYS A 38 -4.39 -18.92 -23.63
C LYS A 38 -3.00 -18.40 -23.26
N GLN A 39 -2.80 -17.09 -23.30
CA GLN A 39 -1.57 -16.44 -22.84
C GLN A 39 -1.40 -16.59 -21.33
N CYS A 40 -2.46 -16.37 -20.55
CA CYS A 40 -2.44 -16.54 -19.09
C CYS A 40 -2.09 -17.98 -18.67
N LEU A 41 -2.58 -18.98 -19.41
CA LEU A 41 -2.28 -20.40 -19.16
C LEU A 41 -0.80 -20.76 -19.32
N GLN A 42 -0.01 -19.92 -19.97
CA GLN A 42 1.43 -20.10 -20.14
C GLN A 42 2.28 -19.42 -19.07
N TYR A 43 1.66 -18.71 -18.13
CA TYR A 43 2.39 -18.04 -17.05
C TYR A 43 3.00 -19.04 -16.07
N SER A 44 4.23 -18.75 -15.70
CA SER A 44 5.02 -19.50 -14.73
C SER A 44 5.76 -18.54 -13.80
N VAL A 45 6.55 -19.04 -12.89
CA VAL A 45 7.38 -18.23 -11.98
C VAL A 45 8.31 -17.23 -12.70
N GLN A 46 8.64 -17.52 -13.95
CA GLN A 46 9.51 -16.65 -14.77
C GLN A 46 8.74 -15.59 -15.56
N ALA A 47 7.42 -15.68 -15.63
CA ALA A 47 6.61 -14.72 -16.34
C ALA A 47 6.52 -13.40 -15.58
N LYS A 48 6.92 -12.30 -16.22
CA LYS A 48 6.85 -10.95 -15.64
C LYS A 48 5.41 -10.47 -15.48
N GLU A 49 4.50 -11.06 -16.24
CA GLU A 49 3.08 -10.75 -16.29
C GLU A 49 2.29 -11.46 -15.18
N LEU A 50 2.91 -12.43 -14.49
CA LEU A 50 2.26 -13.13 -13.38
C LEU A 50 2.03 -12.17 -12.20
N TRP A 51 0.79 -12.13 -11.72
CA TRP A 51 0.38 -11.36 -10.53
C TRP A 51 0.69 -9.86 -10.60
N THR A 52 0.44 -9.26 -11.76
CA THR A 52 0.69 -7.84 -11.99
C THR A 52 -0.38 -6.91 -11.42
N ARG A 53 -1.57 -7.44 -11.08
CA ARG A 53 -2.67 -6.67 -10.49
C ARG A 53 -2.73 -6.91 -8.98
N ASN A 54 -2.87 -5.82 -8.25
CA ASN A 54 -3.05 -5.85 -6.80
C ASN A 54 -4.22 -4.94 -6.41
N ARG A 55 -4.58 -4.98 -5.12
CA ARG A 55 -5.70 -4.24 -4.53
C ARG A 55 -5.67 -2.71 -4.71
N GLU A 56 -4.52 -2.14 -5.04
CA GLU A 56 -4.38 -0.68 -5.24
C GLU A 56 -4.67 -0.26 -6.69
N HIS A 57 -4.77 -1.23 -7.60
CA HIS A 57 -5.04 -0.98 -9.01
C HIS A 57 -6.55 -0.92 -9.27
N GLU A 58 -6.97 0.01 -10.13
CA GLU A 58 -8.38 0.17 -10.53
C GLU A 58 -8.94 -1.06 -11.27
N ASP A 59 -8.08 -1.83 -11.92
CA ASP A 59 -8.42 -3.05 -12.65
C ASP A 59 -8.26 -4.34 -11.82
N PHE A 60 -8.11 -4.21 -10.51
CA PHE A 60 -8.07 -5.36 -9.60
C PHE A 60 -9.36 -6.17 -9.70
N LEU A 61 -9.25 -7.50 -9.88
CA LEU A 61 -10.35 -8.44 -10.14
C LEU A 61 -11.21 -8.11 -11.37
N THR A 62 -10.69 -7.31 -12.30
CA THR A 62 -11.30 -7.11 -13.61
C THR A 62 -10.71 -8.12 -14.58
N GLU A 63 -11.48 -9.17 -14.87
CA GLU A 63 -10.98 -10.35 -15.59
C GLU A 63 -11.58 -10.45 -16.98
N ARG A 64 -10.73 -10.78 -17.97
CA ARG A 64 -11.15 -10.99 -19.34
C ARG A 64 -11.89 -12.32 -19.50
N ILE A 65 -12.98 -12.30 -20.25
CA ILE A 65 -13.75 -13.49 -20.59
C ILE A 65 -13.73 -13.83 -22.09
N GLY A 66 -13.40 -12.87 -22.93
CA GLY A 66 -13.36 -13.09 -24.37
C GLY A 66 -13.21 -11.78 -25.15
N LEU A 67 -13.64 -11.81 -26.39
CA LEU A 67 -13.67 -10.65 -27.31
C LEU A 67 -15.10 -10.24 -27.61
N GLY A 68 -15.30 -8.94 -27.77
CA GLY A 68 -16.59 -8.38 -28.14
C GLY A 68 -16.44 -7.00 -28.75
N ALA A 69 -17.48 -6.20 -28.67
CA ALA A 69 -17.50 -4.83 -29.16
C ALA A 69 -17.73 -3.84 -28.02
N GLY A 70 -17.20 -2.65 -28.13
CA GLY A 70 -17.38 -1.58 -27.16
C GLY A 70 -17.71 -0.25 -27.84
N ASP A 71 -18.37 0.63 -27.09
CA ASP A 71 -18.67 1.98 -27.54
C ASP A 71 -17.50 2.91 -27.25
N ILE A 72 -16.94 3.50 -28.31
CA ILE A 72 -15.84 4.46 -28.26
C ILE A 72 -16.28 5.89 -28.59
N SER A 73 -17.58 6.16 -28.61
CA SER A 73 -18.13 7.47 -28.98
C SER A 73 -17.56 8.62 -28.13
N ASN A 74 -17.18 8.35 -26.88
CA ASN A 74 -16.55 9.33 -25.98
C ASN A 74 -15.15 9.78 -26.45
N TYR A 75 -14.47 8.99 -27.27
CA TYR A 75 -13.17 9.35 -27.84
C TYR A 75 -13.30 10.15 -29.14
N ILE A 76 -14.51 10.32 -29.67
CA ILE A 76 -14.79 11.05 -30.90
C ILE A 76 -15.48 12.35 -30.52
N GLU A 77 -14.73 13.44 -30.51
CA GLU A 77 -15.25 14.77 -30.24
C GLU A 77 -15.71 15.45 -31.52
N ILE A 78 -16.92 16.02 -31.49
CA ILE A 78 -17.45 16.87 -32.56
C ILE A 78 -17.31 18.32 -32.09
N PRO A 79 -16.81 19.24 -32.96
CA PRO A 79 -16.77 20.67 -32.63
C PRO A 79 -18.16 21.17 -32.27
N LYS A 80 -18.25 22.06 -31.26
CA LYS A 80 -19.52 22.67 -30.83
C LYS A 80 -20.15 23.40 -32.01
N GLU A 81 -21.45 23.16 -32.24
CA GLU A 81 -22.23 23.86 -33.26
C GLU A 81 -22.14 25.36 -33.07
N ARG A 82 -21.83 26.07 -34.17
CA ARG A 82 -22.18 27.49 -34.27
C ARG A 82 -23.61 27.58 -34.68
N PHE A 83 -24.40 28.39 -34.00
CA PHE A 83 -25.79 28.63 -34.29
C PHE A 83 -25.91 29.17 -35.73
N GLU A 84 -26.32 28.34 -36.66
CA GLU A 84 -26.60 28.74 -38.03
C GLU A 84 -28.10 28.57 -38.32
N VAL A 85 -28.69 29.57 -38.98
CA VAL A 85 -30.13 29.69 -39.23
C VAL A 85 -30.62 28.75 -40.34
N VAL A 86 -29.72 28.07 -41.04
CA VAL A 86 -30.04 27.19 -42.17
C VAL A 86 -29.52 25.79 -41.87
N GLU A 87 -30.40 24.80 -41.86
CA GLU A 87 -30.00 23.38 -41.83
C GLU A 87 -29.28 23.01 -43.14
N ASP A 88 -27.98 22.81 -43.01
CA ASP A 88 -27.15 22.31 -44.11
C ASP A 88 -26.91 20.79 -43.87
N GLU A 89 -27.22 19.96 -44.83
CA GLU A 89 -26.98 18.51 -44.80
C GLU A 89 -25.48 18.17 -44.47
N LEU A 90 -24.56 19.06 -44.80
CA LEU A 90 -23.16 18.92 -44.49
C LEU A 90 -22.87 19.01 -43.00
N ASN A 91 -23.67 19.76 -42.26
CA ASN A 91 -23.50 19.90 -40.79
C ASN A 91 -23.83 18.60 -40.03
N GLN A 92 -24.61 17.71 -40.66
CA GLN A 92 -24.96 16.40 -40.10
C GLN A 92 -23.85 15.34 -40.30
N LYS A 93 -22.92 15.58 -41.20
CA LYS A 93 -21.86 14.60 -41.54
C LYS A 93 -20.96 14.21 -40.38
N PRO A 94 -20.50 15.12 -39.49
CA PRO A 94 -19.72 14.73 -38.31
C PRO A 94 -20.50 13.83 -37.35
N TYR A 95 -21.80 14.11 -37.15
CA TYR A 95 -22.66 13.29 -36.29
C TYR A 95 -22.92 11.90 -36.88
N GLN A 96 -23.11 11.83 -38.21
CA GLN A 96 -23.21 10.56 -38.91
C GLN A 96 -21.91 9.74 -38.78
N LEU A 97 -20.76 10.37 -38.98
CA LEU A 97 -19.46 9.73 -38.84
C LEU A 97 -19.26 9.21 -37.41
N LYS A 98 -19.55 10.01 -36.40
CA LYS A 98 -19.48 9.58 -35.01
C LYS A 98 -20.37 8.38 -34.73
N LYS A 99 -21.60 8.38 -35.24
CA LYS A 99 -22.55 7.27 -35.07
C LYS A 99 -22.11 6.01 -35.78
N GLU A 100 -21.60 6.14 -37.04
CA GLU A 100 -21.11 5.02 -37.83
C GLU A 100 -19.87 4.37 -37.20
N GLU A 101 -18.99 5.17 -36.60
CA GLU A 101 -17.70 4.71 -36.08
C GLU A 101 -17.70 4.52 -34.55
N ALA A 102 -18.87 4.68 -33.91
CA ALA A 102 -18.98 4.58 -32.44
C ALA A 102 -18.59 3.22 -31.87
N ILE A 103 -18.68 2.16 -32.66
CA ILE A 103 -18.44 0.80 -32.18
C ILE A 103 -17.04 0.30 -32.60
N LEU A 104 -16.30 -0.20 -31.64
CA LEU A 104 -15.01 -0.84 -31.83
C LEU A 104 -15.14 -2.35 -31.59
N PRO A 105 -15.11 -3.19 -32.63
CA PRO A 105 -15.17 -4.63 -32.50
C PRO A 105 -13.80 -5.21 -32.12
N GLY A 106 -13.80 -6.47 -31.65
CA GLY A 106 -12.57 -7.24 -31.41
C GLY A 106 -11.75 -6.73 -30.21
N ILE A 107 -12.42 -6.18 -29.22
CA ILE A 107 -11.77 -5.76 -27.97
C ILE A 107 -12.03 -6.76 -26.84
N PRO A 108 -11.13 -6.85 -25.85
CA PRO A 108 -11.36 -7.65 -24.65
C PRO A 108 -12.64 -7.26 -23.93
N LYS A 109 -13.44 -8.24 -23.57
CA LYS A 109 -14.61 -8.09 -22.70
C LYS A 109 -14.25 -8.62 -21.33
N THR A 110 -14.52 -7.81 -20.33
CA THR A 110 -14.12 -8.07 -18.95
C THR A 110 -15.30 -8.05 -18.01
N ILE A 111 -15.13 -8.72 -16.89
CA ILE A 111 -16.02 -8.64 -15.72
C ILE A 111 -15.24 -8.11 -14.52
N ASP A 112 -15.80 -7.16 -13.81
CA ASP A 112 -15.26 -6.66 -12.53
C ASP A 112 -15.91 -7.45 -11.39
N LEU A 113 -15.23 -8.50 -10.94
CA LEU A 113 -15.72 -9.38 -9.88
C LEU A 113 -15.78 -8.69 -8.51
N SER A 114 -15.08 -7.59 -8.33
CA SER A 114 -15.13 -6.83 -7.08
C SER A 114 -16.47 -6.11 -6.86
N LYS A 115 -17.23 -5.90 -7.94
CA LYS A 115 -18.53 -5.22 -7.90
C LYS A 115 -19.73 -6.15 -7.93
N GLU A 116 -19.52 -7.42 -8.24
CA GLU A 116 -20.60 -8.39 -8.38
C GLU A 116 -20.74 -9.27 -7.14
N GLY A 117 -21.92 -9.37 -6.59
CA GLY A 117 -22.22 -10.28 -5.47
C GLY A 117 -22.50 -11.70 -5.92
N ILE A 118 -23.24 -11.86 -7.02
CA ILE A 118 -23.60 -13.13 -7.61
C ILE A 118 -23.40 -13.08 -9.12
N VAL A 119 -22.61 -14.00 -9.63
CA VAL A 119 -22.41 -14.21 -11.08
C VAL A 119 -22.94 -15.58 -11.45
N GLY A 120 -23.93 -15.63 -12.33
CA GLY A 120 -24.43 -16.88 -12.92
C GLY A 120 -23.67 -17.24 -14.18
N ILE A 121 -23.39 -18.52 -14.38
CA ILE A 121 -22.89 -19.05 -15.65
C ILE A 121 -23.92 -20.05 -16.16
N VAL A 122 -24.52 -19.75 -17.31
CA VAL A 122 -25.59 -20.57 -17.90
C VAL A 122 -25.18 -21.15 -19.24
N GLY A 123 -25.37 -22.42 -19.42
CA GLY A 123 -25.07 -23.14 -20.65
C GLY A 123 -25.02 -24.64 -20.49
N THR A 124 -24.53 -25.34 -21.52
CA THR A 124 -24.23 -26.76 -21.40
C THR A 124 -23.14 -27.00 -20.35
N LYS A 125 -23.01 -28.22 -19.88
CA LYS A 125 -21.96 -28.60 -18.92
C LYS A 125 -20.57 -28.18 -19.39
N GLU A 126 -20.24 -28.47 -20.65
CA GLU A 126 -18.93 -28.14 -21.23
C GLU A 126 -18.71 -26.63 -21.37
N ALA A 127 -19.72 -25.91 -21.80
CA ALA A 127 -19.67 -24.44 -21.94
C ALA A 127 -19.50 -23.74 -20.59
N THR A 128 -20.25 -24.15 -19.57
CA THR A 128 -20.13 -23.57 -18.22
C THR A 128 -18.77 -23.86 -17.58
N LEU A 129 -18.24 -25.06 -17.78
CA LEU A 129 -16.91 -25.42 -17.31
C LEU A 129 -15.79 -24.65 -18.02
N ASN A 130 -15.92 -24.41 -19.34
CA ASN A 130 -14.98 -23.57 -20.08
C ASN A 130 -14.95 -22.15 -19.51
N ILE A 131 -16.10 -21.53 -19.27
CA ILE A 131 -16.18 -20.18 -18.68
C ILE A 131 -15.62 -20.17 -17.26
N ALA A 132 -15.90 -21.19 -16.44
CA ALA A 132 -15.32 -21.30 -15.11
C ALA A 132 -13.78 -21.40 -15.17
N ARG A 133 -13.23 -22.22 -16.09
CA ARG A 133 -11.78 -22.30 -16.30
C ARG A 133 -11.16 -20.96 -16.74
N ILE A 134 -11.85 -20.21 -17.60
CA ILE A 134 -11.44 -18.87 -18.00
C ILE A 134 -11.33 -17.97 -16.79
N LEU A 135 -12.37 -17.86 -15.98
CA LEU A 135 -12.40 -17.00 -14.80
C LEU A 135 -11.32 -17.39 -13.79
N ILE A 136 -11.22 -18.67 -13.46
CA ILE A 136 -10.23 -19.17 -12.50
C ILE A 136 -8.81 -18.91 -12.98
N THR A 137 -8.53 -19.16 -14.25
CA THR A 137 -7.22 -18.90 -14.86
C THR A 137 -6.87 -17.42 -14.83
N GLN A 138 -7.79 -16.56 -15.25
CA GLN A 138 -7.58 -15.11 -15.26
C GLN A 138 -7.34 -14.57 -13.84
N ILE A 139 -8.14 -14.98 -12.86
CA ILE A 139 -7.96 -14.58 -11.47
C ILE A 139 -6.60 -15.02 -10.95
N ALA A 140 -6.28 -16.31 -11.11
CA ALA A 140 -5.05 -16.89 -10.59
C ALA A 140 -3.78 -16.42 -11.30
N ALA A 141 -3.87 -16.02 -12.57
CA ALA A 141 -2.74 -15.49 -13.34
C ALA A 141 -2.46 -14.01 -13.06
N ASN A 142 -3.50 -13.22 -12.87
CA ASN A 142 -3.38 -11.77 -12.75
C ASN A 142 -3.26 -11.27 -11.31
N ASN A 143 -3.81 -12.01 -10.34
CA ASN A 143 -3.89 -11.59 -8.94
C ASN A 143 -3.17 -12.60 -8.04
N CYS A 144 -2.31 -12.10 -7.15
CA CYS A 144 -1.60 -12.93 -6.20
C CYS A 144 -2.57 -13.56 -5.17
N TYR A 145 -2.26 -14.73 -4.70
CA TYR A 145 -3.04 -15.41 -3.65
C TYR A 145 -3.02 -14.66 -2.29
N THR A 146 -2.11 -13.71 -2.11
CA THR A 146 -2.12 -12.79 -0.97
C THR A 146 -3.20 -11.72 -1.07
N ASP A 147 -3.69 -11.44 -2.29
CA ASP A 147 -4.68 -10.39 -2.56
C ASP A 147 -6.09 -10.92 -2.83
N VAL A 148 -6.24 -12.19 -3.17
CA VAL A 148 -7.54 -12.83 -3.43
C VAL A 148 -7.55 -14.29 -3.00
N ARG A 149 -8.66 -14.75 -2.46
CA ARG A 149 -8.89 -16.16 -2.12
C ARG A 149 -9.95 -16.76 -3.04
N LEU A 150 -9.75 -18.03 -3.38
CA LEU A 150 -10.70 -18.82 -4.14
C LEU A 150 -11.27 -19.93 -3.25
N ALA A 151 -12.56 -20.16 -3.37
CA ALA A 151 -13.24 -21.25 -2.70
C ALA A 151 -14.07 -22.04 -3.70
N PHE A 152 -14.14 -23.35 -3.52
CA PHE A 152 -14.84 -24.27 -4.43
C PHE A 152 -15.73 -25.21 -3.65
N VAL A 153 -17.01 -25.22 -4.01
CA VAL A 153 -17.99 -26.21 -3.52
C VAL A 153 -18.59 -26.88 -4.75
N TYR A 154 -18.40 -28.19 -4.86
CA TYR A 154 -18.75 -28.94 -6.05
C TYR A 154 -19.31 -30.31 -5.71
N ASP A 155 -19.97 -30.93 -6.67
CA ASP A 155 -20.53 -32.27 -6.55
C ASP A 155 -19.44 -33.35 -6.68
N GLU A 156 -19.41 -34.31 -5.79
CA GLU A 156 -18.47 -35.42 -5.79
C GLU A 156 -18.43 -36.19 -7.12
N ASN A 157 -19.53 -36.26 -7.84
CA ASN A 157 -19.60 -36.87 -9.18
C ASN A 157 -18.85 -36.07 -10.28
N LYS A 158 -18.40 -34.82 -9.96
CA LYS A 158 -17.64 -33.94 -10.84
C LYS A 158 -16.23 -33.63 -10.30
N THR A 159 -15.70 -34.54 -9.48
CA THR A 159 -14.46 -34.34 -8.69
C THR A 159 -13.25 -34.06 -9.54
N ASP A 160 -13.08 -34.75 -10.67
CA ASP A 160 -11.88 -34.64 -11.50
C ASP A 160 -11.70 -33.23 -12.09
N GLU A 161 -12.79 -32.58 -12.45
CA GLU A 161 -12.74 -31.22 -12.95
C GLU A 161 -12.29 -30.21 -11.90
N TRP A 162 -12.87 -30.28 -10.70
CA TRP A 162 -12.69 -29.27 -9.66
C TRP A 162 -11.51 -29.55 -8.73
N LYS A 163 -11.21 -30.81 -8.50
CA LYS A 163 -10.15 -31.25 -7.57
C LYS A 163 -8.78 -30.63 -7.87
N ARG A 164 -8.47 -30.42 -9.15
CA ARG A 164 -7.19 -29.81 -9.59
C ARG A 164 -6.92 -28.46 -8.94
N TYR A 165 -7.96 -27.64 -8.74
CA TYR A 165 -7.82 -26.30 -8.16
C TYR A 165 -7.39 -26.31 -6.70
N GLY A 166 -7.48 -27.43 -6.02
CA GLY A 166 -6.95 -27.62 -4.68
C GLY A 166 -5.43 -27.43 -4.55
N MET A 167 -4.71 -27.47 -5.67
CA MET A 167 -3.27 -27.19 -5.71
C MET A 167 -2.94 -25.70 -5.82
N LEU A 168 -3.91 -24.85 -6.19
CA LEU A 168 -3.69 -23.41 -6.27
C LEU A 168 -3.35 -22.83 -4.89
N PRO A 169 -2.38 -21.90 -4.81
CA PRO A 169 -2.10 -21.22 -3.54
C PRO A 169 -3.26 -20.34 -3.06
N HIS A 170 -4.18 -19.95 -3.94
CA HIS A 170 -5.35 -19.11 -3.66
C HIS A 170 -6.43 -19.78 -2.81
N VAL A 171 -6.43 -21.11 -2.68
CA VAL A 171 -7.51 -21.87 -1.99
C VAL A 171 -7.28 -22.06 -0.50
N TRP A 172 -6.20 -21.54 0.04
CA TRP A 172 -5.90 -21.66 1.46
C TRP A 172 -6.57 -20.58 2.29
N SER A 173 -7.04 -20.95 3.48
CA SER A 173 -7.46 -19.98 4.49
C SER A 173 -6.32 -19.09 4.93
N ALA A 174 -6.62 -17.95 5.56
CA ALA A 174 -5.61 -17.02 6.07
C ALA A 174 -4.60 -17.67 7.04
N SER A 175 -5.05 -18.70 7.78
CA SER A 175 -4.19 -19.48 8.69
C SER A 175 -3.43 -20.61 8.01
N TYR A 176 -3.61 -20.83 6.71
CA TYR A 176 -3.07 -21.96 5.94
C TYR A 176 -3.39 -23.37 6.50
N ARG A 177 -4.42 -23.47 7.34
CA ARG A 177 -4.82 -24.73 7.98
C ARG A 177 -5.89 -25.46 7.19
N VAL A 178 -6.74 -24.74 6.47
CA VAL A 178 -7.88 -25.27 5.75
C VAL A 178 -7.83 -24.84 4.29
N ARG A 179 -8.12 -25.75 3.39
CA ARG A 179 -8.39 -25.45 1.98
C ARG A 179 -9.88 -25.18 1.82
N TYR A 180 -10.21 -24.13 1.10
CA TYR A 180 -11.60 -23.82 0.74
C TYR A 180 -12.08 -24.71 -0.42
N MET A 181 -12.06 -26.00 -0.21
CA MET A 181 -12.46 -27.04 -1.18
C MET A 181 -13.41 -28.00 -0.50
N ALA A 182 -14.57 -28.25 -1.09
CA ALA A 182 -15.54 -29.19 -0.58
C ALA A 182 -16.23 -29.96 -1.70
N SER A 183 -16.23 -31.28 -1.61
CA SER A 183 -16.87 -32.20 -2.58
C SER A 183 -18.08 -32.95 -2.03
N ASP A 184 -18.31 -32.85 -0.73
CA ASP A 184 -19.47 -33.45 -0.06
C ASP A 184 -20.14 -32.44 0.90
N PRO A 185 -21.38 -32.74 1.37
CA PRO A 185 -22.12 -31.79 2.21
C PRO A 185 -21.48 -31.49 3.56
N ILE A 186 -20.67 -32.38 4.12
CA ILE A 186 -20.02 -32.20 5.44
C ILE A 186 -18.85 -31.23 5.27
N GLU A 187 -18.00 -31.48 4.28
CA GLU A 187 -16.90 -30.57 3.93
C GLU A 187 -17.42 -29.18 3.53
N ALA A 188 -18.54 -29.14 2.78
CA ALA A 188 -19.19 -27.91 2.38
C ALA A 188 -19.63 -27.05 3.58
N GLU A 189 -20.23 -27.71 4.59
CA GLU A 189 -20.66 -27.00 5.80
C GLU A 189 -19.47 -26.42 6.57
N GLU A 190 -18.35 -27.11 6.65
CA GLU A 190 -17.12 -26.60 7.28
C GLU A 190 -16.59 -25.35 6.54
N VAL A 191 -16.54 -25.38 5.22
CA VAL A 191 -16.14 -24.24 4.39
C VAL A 191 -17.10 -23.07 4.57
N PHE A 192 -18.41 -23.34 4.57
CA PHE A 192 -19.42 -22.30 4.74
C PHE A 192 -19.37 -21.65 6.13
N LEU A 193 -19.15 -22.40 7.18
CA LEU A 193 -19.01 -21.86 8.53
C LEU A 193 -17.80 -20.94 8.66
N LEU A 194 -16.66 -21.31 8.08
CA LEU A 194 -15.46 -20.47 8.05
C LEU A 194 -15.68 -19.17 7.27
N LEU A 195 -16.35 -19.25 6.13
CA LEU A 195 -16.69 -18.08 5.34
C LEU A 195 -17.72 -17.18 6.06
N GLU A 196 -18.72 -17.78 6.70
CA GLU A 196 -19.72 -17.05 7.48
C GLU A 196 -19.10 -16.25 8.62
N GLU A 197 -18.15 -16.84 9.35
CA GLU A 197 -17.42 -16.15 10.41
C GLU A 197 -16.70 -14.89 9.90
N GLN A 198 -15.98 -15.02 8.79
CA GLN A 198 -15.33 -13.88 8.15
C GLN A 198 -16.35 -12.82 7.68
N LEU A 199 -17.45 -13.25 7.09
CA LEU A 199 -18.47 -12.32 6.59
C LEU A 199 -19.18 -11.56 7.72
N LYS A 200 -19.40 -12.21 8.87
CA LYS A 200 -19.92 -11.53 10.08
C LYS A 200 -18.97 -10.46 10.59
N GLU A 201 -17.67 -10.73 10.63
CA GLU A 201 -16.68 -9.75 11.02
C GLU A 201 -16.66 -8.55 10.05
N ARG A 202 -16.71 -8.81 8.74
CA ARG A 202 -16.75 -7.77 7.70
C ARG A 202 -18.04 -6.93 7.76
N GLU A 203 -19.16 -7.56 8.08
CA GLU A 203 -20.44 -6.87 8.28
C GLU A 203 -20.37 -5.88 9.45
N VAL A 204 -19.77 -6.29 10.57
CA VAL A 204 -19.56 -5.43 11.74
C VAL A 204 -18.64 -4.25 11.40
N GLN A 205 -17.54 -4.51 10.69
CA GLN A 205 -16.60 -3.46 10.27
C GLN A 205 -17.26 -2.45 9.33
N ALA A 206 -18.09 -2.91 8.39
CA ALA A 206 -18.84 -2.03 7.48
C ALA A 206 -19.84 -1.15 8.24
N TRP A 207 -20.46 -1.67 9.28
CA TRP A 207 -21.34 -0.90 10.17
C TRP A 207 -20.60 0.17 10.96
N GLU A 208 -19.38 -0.13 11.42
CA GLU A 208 -18.54 0.81 12.18
C GLU A 208 -17.82 1.83 11.28
N GLN A 209 -18.02 1.78 9.97
CA GLN A 209 -17.34 2.62 8.96
C GLN A 209 -15.81 2.57 9.07
N LYS A 210 -15.27 1.45 9.54
CA LYS A 210 -13.85 1.20 9.54
C LYS A 210 -13.47 0.59 8.18
N GLU A 211 -12.87 1.40 7.33
CA GLU A 211 -12.28 0.91 6.09
C GLU A 211 -11.02 0.10 6.40
N LYS A 212 -11.19 -1.20 6.64
CA LYS A 212 -10.09 -2.14 6.67
C LYS A 212 -10.13 -2.95 5.40
N PHE A 213 -9.00 -3.05 4.72
CA PHE A 213 -8.91 -3.92 3.56
C PHE A 213 -9.08 -5.37 4.00
N GLU A 214 -10.03 -6.05 3.40
CA GLU A 214 -10.23 -7.49 3.56
C GLU A 214 -9.92 -8.19 2.24
N ILE A 215 -9.26 -9.36 2.32
CA ILE A 215 -8.92 -10.14 1.14
C ILE A 215 -10.22 -10.67 0.51
N PRO A 216 -10.56 -10.31 -0.74
CA PRO A 216 -11.76 -10.80 -1.39
C PRO A 216 -11.77 -12.33 -1.49
N VAL A 217 -12.94 -12.92 -1.33
CA VAL A 217 -13.18 -14.34 -1.55
C VAL A 217 -14.14 -14.50 -2.71
N ILE A 218 -13.77 -15.33 -3.68
CA ILE A 218 -14.60 -15.71 -4.81
C ILE A 218 -14.93 -17.19 -4.67
N LEU A 219 -16.20 -17.49 -4.41
CA LEU A 219 -16.71 -18.85 -4.23
C LEU A 219 -17.32 -19.37 -5.54
N PHE A 220 -16.76 -20.43 -6.08
CA PHE A 220 -17.31 -21.16 -7.21
C PHE A 220 -18.19 -22.31 -6.71
N VAL A 221 -19.42 -22.37 -7.19
CA VAL A 221 -20.40 -23.41 -6.85
C VAL A 221 -20.85 -24.10 -8.12
N SER A 222 -20.64 -25.41 -8.19
CA SER A 222 -20.97 -26.20 -9.38
C SER A 222 -22.47 -26.40 -9.62
N ASP A 223 -23.27 -26.30 -8.57
CA ASP A 223 -24.73 -26.41 -8.61
C ASP A 223 -25.36 -25.64 -7.43
N VAL A 224 -26.43 -24.89 -7.69
CA VAL A 224 -27.11 -24.07 -6.67
C VAL A 224 -27.68 -24.93 -5.51
N SER A 225 -28.00 -26.18 -5.75
CA SER A 225 -28.51 -27.09 -4.71
C SER A 225 -27.51 -27.30 -3.57
N LEU A 226 -26.23 -27.12 -3.81
CA LEU A 226 -25.18 -27.19 -2.79
C LEU A 226 -25.22 -26.02 -1.78
N LEU A 227 -25.95 -24.97 -2.10
CA LEU A 227 -26.16 -23.81 -1.22
C LEU A 227 -27.44 -23.92 -0.38
N GLU A 228 -28.28 -24.93 -0.62
CA GLU A 228 -29.52 -25.11 0.14
C GLU A 228 -29.21 -25.44 1.60
N GLY A 229 -29.74 -24.62 2.51
CA GLY A 229 -29.49 -24.75 3.94
C GLY A 229 -28.10 -24.35 4.42
N ALA A 230 -27.27 -23.82 3.54
CA ALA A 230 -25.91 -23.34 3.90
C ALA A 230 -25.96 -22.20 4.91
N SER A 231 -25.01 -22.17 5.85
CA SER A 231 -24.89 -21.12 6.87
C SER A 231 -24.67 -19.72 6.26
N ILE A 232 -24.02 -19.64 5.08
CA ILE A 232 -23.78 -18.37 4.36
C ILE A 232 -24.99 -17.86 3.55
N GLN A 233 -26.14 -18.56 3.59
CA GLN A 233 -27.28 -18.24 2.71
C GLN A 233 -27.75 -16.78 2.81
N ARG A 234 -27.66 -16.17 3.99
CA ARG A 234 -28.03 -14.75 4.17
C ARG A 234 -27.11 -13.77 3.40
N TYR A 235 -25.90 -14.18 3.06
CA TYR A 235 -24.93 -13.38 2.29
C TYR A 235 -25.01 -13.66 0.78
N ILE A 236 -25.88 -14.59 0.35
CA ILE A 236 -26.15 -14.85 -1.06
C ILE A 236 -27.08 -13.76 -1.58
N SER A 237 -26.49 -12.61 -1.92
CA SER A 237 -27.23 -11.45 -2.39
C SER A 237 -26.41 -10.65 -3.40
N SER A 238 -27.07 -9.79 -4.15
CA SER A 238 -26.40 -8.88 -5.08
C SER A 238 -25.45 -7.90 -4.38
N ASP A 239 -25.65 -7.68 -3.07
CA ASP A 239 -24.84 -6.77 -2.25
C ASP A 239 -23.67 -7.46 -1.54
N ALA A 240 -23.42 -8.74 -1.78
CA ALA A 240 -22.33 -9.49 -1.16
C ALA A 240 -20.95 -8.89 -1.44
N SER A 241 -20.78 -8.24 -2.58
CA SER A 241 -19.56 -7.50 -2.93
C SER A 241 -19.16 -6.42 -1.91
N ARG A 242 -20.12 -5.88 -1.16
CA ARG A 242 -19.85 -4.92 -0.06
C ARG A 242 -18.99 -5.52 1.06
N TYR A 243 -19.01 -6.85 1.18
CA TYR A 243 -18.23 -7.61 2.15
C TYR A 243 -17.01 -8.28 1.50
N HIS A 244 -16.63 -7.85 0.30
CA HIS A 244 -15.55 -8.47 -0.49
C HIS A 244 -15.79 -9.96 -0.73
N PHE A 245 -17.01 -10.29 -1.08
CA PHE A 245 -17.46 -11.66 -1.32
C PHE A 245 -18.26 -11.75 -2.62
N THR A 246 -17.89 -12.70 -3.47
CA THR A 246 -18.54 -12.95 -4.76
C THR A 246 -18.79 -14.42 -4.92
N ILE A 247 -19.99 -14.79 -5.34
CA ILE A 247 -20.36 -16.18 -5.62
C ILE A 247 -20.55 -16.34 -7.12
N VAL A 248 -19.89 -17.35 -7.69
CA VAL A 248 -20.04 -17.76 -9.09
C VAL A 248 -20.74 -19.10 -9.13
N ILE A 249 -21.93 -19.13 -9.72
CA ILE A 249 -22.81 -20.32 -9.74
C ILE A 249 -22.97 -20.81 -11.18
N LEU A 250 -22.67 -22.09 -11.42
CA LEU A 250 -22.91 -22.77 -12.68
C LEU A 250 -24.32 -23.35 -12.69
N ALA A 251 -25.03 -23.16 -13.80
CA ALA A 251 -26.37 -23.68 -14.01
C ALA A 251 -26.60 -24.05 -15.48
N ASP A 252 -27.51 -24.97 -15.74
CA ASP A 252 -27.95 -25.31 -17.09
C ASP A 252 -29.09 -24.42 -17.62
N SER A 253 -29.72 -23.68 -16.72
CA SER A 253 -30.82 -22.76 -17.04
C SER A 253 -30.90 -21.61 -16.05
N TYR A 254 -31.54 -20.51 -16.47
CA TYR A 254 -31.78 -19.33 -15.60
C TYR A 254 -32.63 -19.65 -14.37
N GLU A 255 -33.54 -20.59 -14.47
CA GLU A 255 -34.45 -20.99 -13.39
C GLU A 255 -33.73 -21.55 -12.17
N LYS A 256 -32.54 -22.10 -12.38
CA LYS A 256 -31.68 -22.65 -11.33
C LYS A 256 -30.77 -21.61 -10.64
N LEU A 257 -30.77 -20.37 -11.11
CA LEU A 257 -30.01 -19.30 -10.48
C LEU A 257 -30.79 -18.67 -9.32
N PRO A 258 -30.12 -18.16 -8.28
CA PRO A 258 -30.76 -17.38 -7.23
C PRO A 258 -31.47 -16.14 -7.81
N ASN A 259 -32.62 -15.79 -7.24
CA ASN A 259 -33.40 -14.63 -7.67
C ASN A 259 -32.63 -13.28 -7.57
N GLN A 260 -31.65 -13.22 -6.69
CA GLN A 260 -30.79 -12.04 -6.50
C GLN A 260 -29.65 -11.94 -7.52
N CYS A 261 -29.46 -12.96 -8.37
CA CYS A 261 -28.48 -12.92 -9.42
C CYS A 261 -28.85 -11.86 -10.45
N SER A 262 -27.95 -10.94 -10.74
CA SER A 262 -28.16 -9.86 -11.71
C SER A 262 -27.19 -9.87 -12.89
N TYR A 263 -26.13 -10.62 -12.81
CA TYR A 263 -25.08 -10.73 -13.82
C TYR A 263 -24.96 -12.19 -14.27
N VAL A 264 -25.20 -12.46 -15.54
CA VAL A 264 -25.15 -13.82 -16.10
C VAL A 264 -24.22 -13.83 -17.31
N ILE A 265 -23.30 -14.79 -17.30
CA ILE A 265 -22.50 -15.17 -18.47
C ILE A 265 -23.17 -16.37 -19.09
N GLU A 266 -23.69 -16.20 -20.31
CA GLU A 266 -24.46 -17.20 -21.02
C GLU A 266 -23.69 -17.73 -22.22
N ASP A 267 -23.63 -19.04 -22.35
CA ASP A 267 -23.12 -19.75 -23.54
C ASP A 267 -24.10 -20.86 -23.91
N THR A 268 -25.11 -20.45 -24.69
CA THR A 268 -26.17 -21.32 -25.18
C THR A 268 -26.26 -21.25 -26.71
N GLU A 269 -27.06 -22.09 -27.32
CA GLU A 269 -27.31 -22.03 -28.75
C GLU A 269 -27.98 -20.72 -29.20
N THR A 270 -28.70 -20.05 -28.30
CA THR A 270 -29.44 -18.82 -28.59
C THR A 270 -28.66 -17.55 -28.35
N PHE A 271 -27.73 -17.57 -27.40
CA PHE A 271 -26.94 -16.40 -27.06
C PHE A 271 -25.58 -16.78 -26.45
N GLN A 272 -24.54 -16.04 -26.83
CA GLN A 272 -23.20 -16.12 -26.24
C GLN A 272 -22.76 -14.72 -25.81
N GLY A 273 -22.63 -14.52 -24.50
CA GLY A 273 -22.21 -13.22 -23.96
C GLY A 273 -22.63 -13.00 -22.54
N VAL A 274 -22.79 -11.73 -22.18
CA VAL A 274 -23.22 -11.27 -20.85
C VAL A 274 -24.64 -10.76 -20.92
N HIS A 275 -25.47 -11.25 -20.02
CA HIS A 275 -26.83 -10.76 -19.82
C HIS A 275 -26.96 -10.09 -18.46
N LEU A 276 -27.21 -8.79 -18.45
CA LEU A 276 -27.51 -8.02 -17.25
C LEU A 276 -29.01 -8.04 -16.99
N LEU A 277 -29.44 -8.78 -15.98
CA LEU A 277 -30.87 -9.02 -15.71
C LEU A 277 -31.62 -7.77 -15.24
N LYS A 278 -30.96 -6.87 -14.51
CA LYS A 278 -31.61 -5.62 -14.03
C LYS A 278 -32.03 -4.68 -15.16
N THR A 279 -31.26 -4.62 -16.22
CA THR A 279 -31.48 -3.71 -17.37
C THR A 279 -31.95 -4.45 -18.61
N ASP A 280 -32.04 -5.78 -18.54
CA ASP A 280 -32.31 -6.68 -19.65
C ASP A 280 -31.41 -6.38 -20.87
N THR A 281 -30.13 -6.19 -20.59
CA THR A 281 -29.11 -5.82 -21.59
C THR A 281 -28.26 -7.03 -21.94
N TYR A 282 -28.13 -7.27 -23.25
CA TYR A 282 -27.33 -8.36 -23.81
C TYR A 282 -26.06 -7.80 -24.46
N ASP A 283 -24.90 -8.28 -24.05
CA ASP A 283 -23.60 -7.91 -24.60
C ASP A 283 -22.94 -9.15 -25.19
N PRO A 284 -22.92 -9.29 -26.54
CA PRO A 284 -22.32 -10.46 -27.18
C PRO A 284 -20.82 -10.57 -26.89
N VAL A 285 -20.37 -11.77 -26.58
CA VAL A 285 -18.96 -12.09 -26.33
C VAL A 285 -18.60 -13.40 -27.03
N GLN A 286 -17.51 -13.39 -27.76
CA GLN A 286 -16.83 -14.59 -28.21
C GLN A 286 -15.87 -15.02 -27.09
N PHE A 287 -16.22 -16.05 -26.34
CA PHE A 287 -15.44 -16.50 -25.20
C PHE A 287 -14.07 -17.01 -25.60
N ASP A 288 -13.09 -16.75 -24.76
CA ASP A 288 -11.79 -17.41 -24.82
C ASP A 288 -11.97 -18.93 -24.63
N GLU A 289 -10.94 -19.68 -24.90
CA GLU A 289 -10.93 -21.14 -24.65
C GLU A 289 -9.90 -21.48 -23.58
N ALA A 290 -10.32 -22.26 -22.59
CA ALA A 290 -9.43 -22.85 -21.60
C ALA A 290 -9.58 -24.36 -21.63
N LYS A 291 -8.60 -25.05 -22.23
CA LYS A 291 -8.58 -26.52 -22.31
C LYS A 291 -8.25 -27.11 -20.94
N GLU A 292 -8.89 -28.21 -20.63
CA GLU A 292 -8.72 -28.92 -19.36
C GLU A 292 -7.25 -29.28 -19.08
N SER A 293 -6.53 -29.83 -20.06
CA SER A 293 -5.13 -30.20 -19.95
C SER A 293 -4.20 -29.01 -19.70
N GLU A 294 -4.43 -27.91 -20.42
CA GLU A 294 -3.64 -26.67 -20.26
C GLU A 294 -3.89 -26.01 -18.90
N THR A 295 -5.14 -26.06 -18.44
CA THR A 295 -5.51 -25.56 -17.10
C THR A 295 -4.86 -26.38 -15.99
N GLU A 296 -4.79 -27.69 -16.14
CA GLU A 296 -4.13 -28.56 -15.16
C GLU A 296 -2.62 -28.28 -15.09
N GLU A 297 -1.95 -28.11 -16.23
CA GLU A 297 -0.52 -27.73 -16.26
C GLU A 297 -0.30 -26.38 -15.60
N PHE A 298 -1.13 -25.39 -15.92
CA PHE A 298 -1.05 -24.06 -15.32
C PHE A 298 -1.21 -24.11 -13.79
N VAL A 299 -2.17 -24.85 -13.27
CA VAL A 299 -2.36 -25.02 -11.83
C VAL A 299 -1.15 -25.66 -11.18
N LYS A 300 -0.54 -26.66 -11.79
CA LYS A 300 0.70 -27.31 -11.31
C LYS A 300 1.87 -26.34 -11.28
N GLU A 301 2.02 -25.48 -12.28
CA GLU A 301 3.05 -24.42 -12.29
C GLU A 301 2.87 -23.43 -11.14
N LEU A 302 1.64 -22.97 -10.89
CA LEU A 302 1.37 -22.05 -9.78
C LEU A 302 1.50 -22.70 -8.40
N ALA A 303 1.25 -24.00 -8.30
CA ALA A 303 1.24 -24.73 -7.03
C ALA A 303 2.58 -24.65 -6.27
N VAL A 304 3.68 -24.51 -6.97
CA VAL A 304 5.04 -24.45 -6.40
C VAL A 304 5.50 -23.03 -6.07
N ILE A 305 4.78 -22.02 -6.54
CA ILE A 305 5.15 -20.62 -6.34
C ILE A 305 4.70 -20.19 -4.95
N ARG A 306 5.64 -19.66 -4.18
CA ARG A 306 5.37 -18.98 -2.91
C ARG A 306 5.96 -17.60 -2.98
N VAL A 307 5.14 -16.60 -2.72
CA VAL A 307 5.62 -15.27 -2.34
C VAL A 307 6.26 -15.43 -0.96
N ASN A 308 7.25 -14.65 -0.66
CA ASN A 308 7.87 -14.69 0.65
C ASN A 308 6.86 -14.18 1.69
N GLU A 309 5.99 -15.09 2.18
CA GLU A 309 4.86 -14.79 3.05
C GLU A 309 5.30 -14.32 4.44
N GLU A 310 6.55 -14.62 4.80
CA GLU A 310 7.17 -14.08 6.01
C GLU A 310 7.22 -12.55 5.97
N GLU A 311 7.19 -11.94 4.77
CA GLU A 311 7.19 -10.49 4.60
C GLU A 311 5.80 -9.83 4.79
N GLU A 312 4.68 -10.55 4.62
CA GLU A 312 3.34 -9.95 4.70
C GLU A 312 2.51 -10.36 5.92
N MET A 313 2.76 -11.53 6.49
CA MET A 313 1.98 -12.10 7.60
C MET A 313 2.85 -12.45 8.82
N GLY A 314 4.13 -12.10 8.79
CA GLY A 314 5.05 -12.37 9.88
C GLY A 314 4.65 -11.62 11.15
N GLU A 315 4.67 -12.34 12.26
CA GLU A 315 4.72 -11.70 13.57
C GLU A 315 5.92 -10.74 13.60
N LEU A 316 5.78 -9.65 14.33
CA LEU A 316 6.91 -8.78 14.59
C LEU A 316 8.02 -9.58 15.28
N PRO A 317 9.28 -9.40 14.90
CA PRO A 317 10.39 -10.09 15.55
C PRO A 317 10.39 -9.79 17.05
N GLU A 318 10.73 -10.75 17.86
CA GLU A 318 10.83 -10.55 19.32
C GLU A 318 12.07 -9.76 19.72
N CYS A 319 13.12 -9.90 18.94
CA CYS A 319 14.37 -9.16 19.05
C CYS A 319 14.91 -8.91 17.65
N LEU A 320 15.45 -7.73 17.43
CA LEU A 320 16.00 -7.32 16.15
C LEU A 320 17.33 -6.59 16.40
N THR A 321 18.43 -7.17 15.97
CA THR A 321 19.74 -6.49 16.07
C THR A 321 19.86 -5.43 14.97
N PHE A 322 20.77 -4.48 15.17
CA PHE A 322 21.08 -3.44 14.17
C PHE A 322 21.56 -4.07 12.85
N PHE A 323 22.35 -5.13 12.91
CA PHE A 323 22.83 -5.83 11.73
C PHE A 323 21.70 -6.56 10.98
N GLU A 324 20.83 -7.24 11.71
CA GLU A 324 19.65 -7.88 11.12
C GLU A 324 18.72 -6.84 10.47
N MET A 325 18.55 -5.68 11.12
CA MET A 325 17.76 -4.58 10.59
C MET A 325 18.31 -4.06 9.25
N TYR A 326 19.62 -4.01 9.09
CA TYR A 326 20.28 -3.60 7.84
C TYR A 326 20.55 -4.77 6.88
N GLY A 327 20.23 -6.01 7.25
CA GLY A 327 20.47 -7.20 6.44
C GLY A 327 21.96 -7.48 6.18
N ILE A 328 22.82 -7.19 7.16
CA ILE A 328 24.28 -7.33 7.07
C ILE A 328 24.81 -8.28 8.13
N HIS A 329 25.98 -8.85 7.88
CA HIS A 329 26.69 -9.74 8.81
C HIS A 329 28.01 -9.14 9.30
N THR A 330 28.63 -8.26 8.50
CA THR A 330 29.91 -7.63 8.82
C THR A 330 29.81 -6.10 8.74
N LEU A 331 30.73 -5.41 9.42
CA LEU A 331 30.81 -3.94 9.39
C LEU A 331 31.11 -3.40 7.98
N GLU A 332 31.87 -4.14 7.20
CA GLU A 332 32.24 -3.77 5.82
C GLU A 332 31.00 -3.70 4.90
N GLU A 333 30.01 -4.56 5.13
CA GLU A 333 28.76 -4.58 4.37
C GLU A 333 27.90 -3.33 4.62
N LEU A 334 28.12 -2.61 5.72
CA LEU A 334 27.41 -1.38 6.05
C LEU A 334 27.65 -0.28 5.03
N LYS A 335 28.86 -0.22 4.45
CA LYS A 335 29.25 0.71 3.36
C LYS A 335 28.88 2.17 3.62
N ALA A 336 29.13 2.66 4.84
CA ALA A 336 28.74 3.99 5.26
C ALA A 336 29.25 5.10 4.31
N ALA A 337 30.49 5.00 3.86
CA ALA A 337 31.06 5.99 2.94
C ALA A 337 30.34 6.06 1.57
N GLU A 338 29.83 4.92 1.09
CA GLU A 338 29.01 4.87 -0.14
C GLU A 338 27.62 5.47 0.11
N ARG A 339 27.02 5.15 1.25
CA ARG A 339 25.72 5.72 1.66
C ARG A 339 25.78 7.23 1.77
N TRP A 340 26.83 7.79 2.36
CA TRP A 340 27.02 9.23 2.48
C TRP A 340 27.07 9.95 1.12
N LYS A 341 27.60 9.29 0.08
CA LYS A 341 27.68 9.85 -1.27
C LYS A 341 26.33 9.84 -2.00
N THR A 342 25.47 8.88 -1.68
CA THR A 342 24.22 8.65 -2.41
C THR A 342 23.00 9.30 -1.76
N HIS A 343 23.00 9.49 -0.44
CA HIS A 343 21.88 10.07 0.28
C HIS A 343 21.85 11.60 0.17
N ARG A 344 20.68 12.16 -0.05
CA ARG A 344 20.44 13.57 -0.31
C ARG A 344 19.52 14.17 0.73
N THR A 345 20.06 14.93 1.68
CA THR A 345 19.31 15.53 2.79
C THR A 345 18.33 16.61 2.34
N GLU A 346 18.56 17.23 1.20
CA GLU A 346 17.62 18.16 0.60
C GLU A 346 16.35 17.49 0.06
N GLN A 347 16.35 16.18 -0.08
CA GLN A 347 15.21 15.38 -0.54
C GLN A 347 14.53 14.63 0.60
N SER A 348 15.31 14.00 1.47
CA SER A 348 14.80 13.20 2.57
C SER A 348 15.85 13.00 3.67
N LEU A 349 15.38 12.72 4.89
CA LEU A 349 16.17 12.35 6.06
C LEU A 349 15.75 10.98 6.60
N LYS A 350 15.63 10.01 5.71
CA LYS A 350 15.22 8.64 6.05
C LYS A 350 16.24 7.95 6.94
N ALA A 351 15.75 7.35 8.02
CA ALA A 351 16.52 6.44 8.86
C ALA A 351 15.66 5.23 9.20
N VAL A 352 16.21 4.03 9.04
CA VAL A 352 15.56 2.80 9.49
C VAL A 352 15.70 2.73 11.01
N ILE A 353 14.59 2.54 11.71
CA ILE A 353 14.54 2.45 13.18
C ILE A 353 14.15 1.06 13.68
N GLY A 354 13.65 0.22 12.82
CA GLY A 354 13.20 -1.13 13.15
C GLY A 354 12.49 -1.79 11.99
N GLN A 355 11.71 -2.81 12.31
CA GLN A 355 10.89 -3.55 11.34
C GLN A 355 9.42 -3.55 11.75
N LYS A 356 8.55 -3.45 10.76
CA LYS A 356 7.11 -3.68 10.83
C LYS A 356 6.80 -5.16 10.60
N ALA A 357 5.53 -5.53 10.76
CA ALA A 357 5.04 -6.85 10.36
C ALA A 357 5.44 -7.15 8.90
N GLY A 358 5.87 -8.40 8.66
CA GLY A 358 6.34 -8.82 7.34
C GLY A 358 7.77 -8.43 7.01
N CYS A 359 8.63 -8.27 8.01
CA CYS A 359 10.05 -7.90 7.84
C CYS A 359 10.27 -6.61 7.03
N LYS A 360 9.24 -5.75 6.93
CA LYS A 360 9.33 -4.45 6.26
C LYS A 360 10.02 -3.43 7.16
N ASP A 361 10.88 -2.62 6.58
CA ASP A 361 11.55 -1.55 7.33
C ASP A 361 10.55 -0.55 7.91
N CYS A 362 10.71 -0.22 9.19
CA CYS A 362 10.08 0.93 9.79
C CYS A 362 11.01 2.14 9.61
N ILE A 363 10.58 3.10 8.81
CA ILE A 363 11.39 4.26 8.42
C ILE A 363 10.84 5.51 9.09
N LEU A 364 11.73 6.28 9.73
CA LEU A 364 11.46 7.62 10.23
C LEU A 364 12.18 8.63 9.34
N ASP A 365 11.42 9.52 8.72
CA ASP A 365 11.94 10.58 7.87
C ASP A 365 11.59 11.95 8.46
N VAL A 366 12.52 12.55 9.17
CA VAL A 366 12.32 13.86 9.82
C VAL A 366 12.46 15.07 8.91
N HIS A 367 12.57 14.85 7.61
CA HIS A 367 12.43 15.94 6.67
C HIS A 367 11.06 16.61 6.84
N GLU A 368 11.02 17.94 6.77
CA GLU A 368 9.79 18.71 7.02
C GLU A 368 8.60 18.33 6.11
N LYS A 369 8.89 17.78 4.92
CA LYS A 369 7.88 17.31 3.98
C LYS A 369 7.19 16.02 4.41
N TYR A 370 7.80 15.27 5.30
CA TYR A 370 7.33 13.94 5.70
C TYR A 370 6.95 13.89 7.20
N HIS A 371 7.84 13.42 8.06
CA HIS A 371 7.54 13.15 9.48
C HIS A 371 8.06 14.23 10.44
N GLY A 372 8.82 15.17 9.92
CA GLY A 372 9.47 16.19 10.73
C GLY A 372 8.77 17.56 10.75
N PRO A 373 9.47 18.56 11.28
CA PRO A 373 10.89 18.51 11.65
C PRO A 373 11.18 18.02 13.07
N HIS A 374 10.19 17.94 13.98
CA HIS A 374 10.37 17.63 15.39
C HIS A 374 9.57 16.43 15.84
N GLY A 375 9.97 15.80 16.93
CA GLY A 375 9.25 14.66 17.45
C GLY A 375 9.44 14.37 18.95
N LEU A 376 8.59 13.45 19.43
CA LEU A 376 8.55 12.95 20.80
C LEU A 376 8.87 11.46 20.83
N ILE A 377 9.60 11.03 21.85
CA ILE A 377 9.86 9.61 22.13
C ILE A 377 9.51 9.34 23.59
N ALA A 378 8.65 8.35 23.85
CA ALA A 378 8.29 7.95 25.20
C ALA A 378 8.45 6.45 25.41
N GLY A 379 8.76 6.08 26.64
CA GLY A 379 8.85 4.70 27.09
C GLY A 379 9.36 4.62 28.52
N THR A 380 8.80 3.70 29.30
CA THR A 380 9.26 3.46 30.68
C THR A 380 10.65 2.83 30.73
N THR A 381 11.23 2.77 31.91
CA THR A 381 12.46 2.00 32.17
C THR A 381 12.27 0.55 31.72
N GLY A 382 13.20 0.01 30.95
CA GLY A 382 13.14 -1.34 30.42
C GLY A 382 12.23 -1.51 29.19
N SER A 383 11.66 -0.43 28.66
CA SER A 383 10.88 -0.47 27.41
C SER A 383 11.72 -0.54 26.14
N GLY A 384 13.01 -0.22 26.24
CA GLY A 384 13.91 -0.08 25.11
C GLY A 384 14.02 1.33 24.55
N LYS A 385 13.54 2.36 25.25
CA LYS A 385 13.56 3.77 24.80
C LYS A 385 14.97 4.24 24.45
N SER A 386 15.93 4.02 25.33
CA SER A 386 17.32 4.46 25.11
C SER A 386 17.97 3.72 23.94
N GLU A 387 17.73 2.42 23.80
CA GLU A 387 18.21 1.61 22.68
C GLU A 387 17.59 2.06 21.36
N THR A 388 16.32 2.39 21.35
CA THR A 388 15.64 2.91 20.14
C THR A 388 16.23 4.25 19.72
N LEU A 389 16.47 5.15 20.67
CA LEU A 389 17.09 6.43 20.41
C LEU A 389 18.52 6.30 19.90
N GLN A 390 19.31 5.40 20.47
CA GLN A 390 20.66 5.07 20.01
C GLN A 390 20.63 4.51 18.58
N THR A 391 19.73 3.58 18.29
CA THR A 391 19.53 3.02 16.95
C THR A 391 19.18 4.11 15.94
N TYR A 392 18.32 5.04 16.29
CA TYR A 392 17.96 6.17 15.43
C TYR A 392 19.17 7.07 15.13
N ILE A 393 19.93 7.45 16.13
CA ILE A 393 21.16 8.26 15.96
C ILE A 393 22.17 7.53 15.08
N LEU A 394 22.44 6.25 15.33
CA LEU A 394 23.35 5.45 14.52
C LEU A 394 22.86 5.28 13.09
N SER A 395 21.57 5.07 12.89
CA SER A 395 20.98 4.93 11.56
C SER A 395 21.13 6.21 10.74
N LEU A 396 20.94 7.38 11.34
CA LEU A 396 21.24 8.67 10.71
C LEU A 396 22.71 8.82 10.39
N ALA A 397 23.61 8.47 11.32
CA ALA A 397 25.05 8.58 11.13
C ALA A 397 25.59 7.65 10.05
N VAL A 398 25.01 6.45 9.91
CA VAL A 398 25.37 5.50 8.85
C VAL A 398 24.94 6.01 7.47
N ASN A 399 23.79 6.65 7.36
CA ASN A 399 23.24 7.06 6.08
C ASN A 399 23.69 8.44 5.62
N TYR A 400 24.09 9.32 6.53
CA TYR A 400 24.46 10.71 6.21
C TYR A 400 25.82 11.07 6.77
N SER A 401 26.58 11.88 6.02
CA SER A 401 27.88 12.35 6.45
C SER A 401 27.81 13.38 7.58
N PRO A 402 28.91 13.67 8.28
CA PRO A 402 28.98 14.75 9.26
C PRO A 402 28.72 16.15 8.65
N ASP A 403 28.93 16.32 7.36
CA ASP A 403 28.60 17.56 6.64
C ASP A 403 27.09 17.73 6.43
N ASP A 404 26.34 16.65 6.51
CA ASP A 404 24.88 16.62 6.29
C ASP A 404 24.07 16.55 7.57
N VAL A 405 24.58 15.88 8.62
CA VAL A 405 23.88 15.65 9.89
C VAL A 405 24.83 15.77 11.06
N GLY A 406 24.39 16.48 12.09
CA GLY A 406 25.11 16.60 13.35
C GLY A 406 24.19 16.51 14.55
N PHE A 407 24.73 16.04 15.68
CA PHE A 407 23.99 15.81 16.92
C PHE A 407 24.49 16.68 18.07
N PHE A 408 23.54 17.27 18.79
CA PHE A 408 23.77 17.90 20.06
C PHE A 408 22.87 17.23 21.13
N ILE A 409 23.50 16.55 22.09
CA ILE A 409 22.77 15.73 23.05
C ILE A 409 22.71 16.44 24.41
N ILE A 410 21.51 16.59 24.95
CA ILE A 410 21.24 17.08 26.30
C ILE A 410 20.80 15.88 27.13
N ASP A 411 21.70 15.34 27.94
CA ASP A 411 21.47 14.19 28.82
C ASP A 411 21.29 14.67 30.25
N TYR A 412 20.04 14.97 30.61
CA TYR A 412 19.73 15.57 31.92
C TYR A 412 20.02 14.66 33.09
N LYS A 413 19.82 13.35 32.95
CA LYS A 413 20.09 12.38 34.02
C LYS A 413 21.54 11.95 34.13
N GLY A 414 22.41 12.38 33.23
CA GLY A 414 23.78 11.90 33.18
C GLY A 414 23.88 10.40 32.90
N GLY A 415 22.91 9.82 32.17
CA GLY A 415 22.76 8.39 31.90
C GLY A 415 23.77 7.80 30.94
N GLY A 416 24.74 8.58 30.49
CA GLY A 416 25.84 8.11 29.67
C GLY A 416 25.54 8.04 28.17
N MET A 417 24.38 8.46 27.71
CA MET A 417 24.06 8.48 26.27
C MET A 417 25.04 9.36 25.49
N ALA A 418 25.35 10.54 26.02
CA ALA A 418 26.31 11.43 25.41
C ALA A 418 27.71 10.78 25.26
N ASN A 419 28.13 10.03 26.25
CA ASN A 419 29.44 9.35 26.25
C ASN A 419 29.54 8.22 25.24
N LEU A 420 28.41 7.55 24.92
CA LEU A 420 28.38 6.47 23.93
C LEU A 420 28.75 6.96 22.52
N PHE A 421 28.49 8.22 22.21
CA PHE A 421 28.71 8.81 20.90
C PHE A 421 29.93 9.74 20.83
N GLU A 422 30.74 9.83 21.88
CA GLU A 422 31.86 10.77 21.97
C GLU A 422 32.84 10.65 20.78
N GLY A 423 33.07 9.45 20.27
CA GLY A 423 33.93 9.20 19.13
C GLY A 423 33.26 9.35 17.76
N LEU A 424 31.96 9.63 17.70
CA LEU A 424 31.23 9.73 16.45
C LEU A 424 31.51 11.09 15.77
N PRO A 425 31.94 11.12 14.49
CA PRO A 425 32.30 12.38 13.81
C PRO A 425 31.11 13.35 13.66
N HIS A 426 29.87 12.86 13.78
CA HIS A 426 28.65 13.65 13.72
C HIS A 426 28.34 14.42 15.01
N MET A 427 29.04 14.13 16.11
CA MET A 427 28.80 14.80 17.38
C MET A 427 29.33 16.23 17.35
N ILE A 428 28.42 17.19 17.56
CA ILE A 428 28.71 18.61 17.66
C ILE A 428 29.02 18.98 19.11
N GLY A 429 28.28 18.41 20.05
CA GLY A 429 28.47 18.64 21.47
C GLY A 429 27.50 17.84 22.31
N ALA A 430 27.74 17.80 23.61
CA ALA A 430 26.89 17.17 24.59
C ALA A 430 26.93 17.93 25.91
N ILE A 431 25.81 17.94 26.62
CA ILE A 431 25.68 18.49 27.97
C ILE A 431 25.11 17.42 28.88
N SER A 432 25.80 17.18 29.99
CA SER A 432 25.32 16.35 31.10
C SER A 432 25.45 17.11 32.43
N ASN A 433 24.61 16.82 33.38
CA ASN A 433 24.60 17.51 34.69
C ASN A 433 24.37 19.02 34.61
N LEU A 434 23.22 19.44 34.11
CA LEU A 434 22.89 20.81 33.81
C LEU A 434 22.86 21.69 35.05
N SER A 435 23.95 22.41 35.34
CA SER A 435 23.93 23.57 36.22
C SER A 435 23.22 24.75 35.51
N GLY A 436 22.72 25.70 36.28
CA GLY A 436 22.04 26.88 35.71
C GLY A 436 22.90 27.65 34.68
N ASN A 437 24.22 27.68 34.88
CA ASN A 437 25.15 28.33 33.92
C ASN A 437 25.31 27.54 32.63
N GLU A 438 25.33 26.23 32.70
CA GLU A 438 25.47 25.37 31.49
C GLU A 438 24.22 25.43 30.62
N ILE A 439 23.02 25.48 31.23
CA ILE A 439 21.74 25.67 30.52
C ILE A 439 21.75 27.03 29.79
N HIS A 440 22.15 28.10 30.47
CA HIS A 440 22.21 29.41 29.86
C HIS A 440 23.19 29.43 28.66
N ARG A 441 24.36 28.83 28.81
CA ARG A 441 25.36 28.70 27.73
C ARG A 441 24.84 27.87 26.57
N ALA A 442 24.15 26.76 26.82
CA ALA A 442 23.50 25.97 25.79
C ALA A 442 22.51 26.78 24.98
N MET A 443 21.65 27.54 25.66
CA MET A 443 20.64 28.36 25.00
C MET A 443 21.26 29.46 24.14
N VAL A 444 22.28 30.15 24.67
CA VAL A 444 23.04 31.16 23.89
C VAL A 444 23.66 30.53 22.65
N SER A 445 24.25 29.33 22.79
CA SER A 445 24.86 28.62 21.67
C SER A 445 23.85 28.24 20.60
N ILE A 446 22.69 27.71 20.97
CA ILE A 446 21.63 27.31 20.03
C ILE A 446 21.04 28.54 19.31
N LYS A 447 20.76 29.63 20.03
CA LYS A 447 20.29 30.88 19.43
C LYS A 447 21.33 31.48 18.48
N SER A 448 22.61 31.43 18.85
CA SER A 448 23.71 31.92 18.02
C SER A 448 23.86 31.09 16.75
N GLU A 449 23.67 29.75 16.84
CA GLU A 449 23.68 28.86 15.68
C GLU A 449 22.53 29.17 14.70
N ASN A 450 21.33 29.41 15.19
CA ASN A 450 20.21 29.83 14.35
C ASN A 450 20.52 31.14 13.61
N ARG A 451 21.09 32.13 14.29
CA ARG A 451 21.52 33.40 13.66
C ARG A 451 22.60 33.17 12.63
N ARG A 452 23.59 32.35 12.92
CA ARG A 452 24.64 31.98 11.98
C ARG A 452 24.07 31.38 10.71
N ARG A 453 23.14 30.43 10.82
CA ARG A 453 22.48 29.81 9.67
C ARG A 453 21.70 30.82 8.84
N GLN A 454 20.90 31.67 9.48
CA GLN A 454 20.19 32.76 8.78
C GLN A 454 21.14 33.64 8.00
N THR A 455 22.25 34.07 8.61
CA THR A 455 23.25 34.90 7.97
C THR A 455 23.89 34.20 6.77
N VAL A 456 24.32 32.95 6.94
CA VAL A 456 24.94 32.15 5.88
C VAL A 456 23.99 31.97 4.70
N PHE A 457 22.73 31.65 4.97
CA PHE A 457 21.72 31.44 3.93
C PHE A 457 21.37 32.75 3.21
N ASN A 458 21.21 33.85 3.92
CA ASN A 458 20.93 35.13 3.33
C ASN A 458 22.08 35.62 2.42
N LEU A 459 23.32 35.41 2.83
CA LEU A 459 24.51 35.75 2.00
C LEU A 459 24.55 34.89 0.73
N ALA A 460 24.08 33.68 0.76
CA ALA A 460 23.95 32.78 -0.39
C ALA A 460 22.69 33.04 -1.24
N GLY A 461 21.82 33.97 -0.83
CA GLY A 461 20.58 34.29 -1.53
C GLY A 461 19.47 33.26 -1.38
N VAL A 462 19.50 32.43 -0.32
CA VAL A 462 18.50 31.43 0.00
C VAL A 462 17.94 31.64 1.40
N ASN A 463 16.81 31.01 1.71
CA ASN A 463 16.10 31.16 2.98
C ASN A 463 15.87 29.85 3.75
N ASN A 464 16.35 28.74 3.22
CA ASN A 464 16.19 27.43 3.86
C ASN A 464 17.39 26.52 3.59
N ILE A 465 17.54 25.50 4.45
CA ILE A 465 18.66 24.57 4.39
C ILE A 465 18.67 23.73 3.11
N ASN A 466 17.51 23.34 2.59
CA ASN A 466 17.45 22.48 1.40
C ASN A 466 17.99 23.20 0.16
N SER A 467 17.62 24.47 -0.01
CA SER A 467 18.16 25.32 -1.08
C SER A 467 19.66 25.57 -0.91
N TYR A 468 20.11 25.80 0.32
CA TYR A 468 21.54 26.00 0.62
C TYR A 468 22.35 24.73 0.36
N THR A 469 21.87 23.57 0.76
CA THR A 469 22.53 22.27 0.53
C THR A 469 22.70 22.00 -0.98
N LYS A 470 21.72 22.35 -1.80
CA LYS A 470 21.84 22.28 -3.26
C LYS A 470 22.98 23.13 -3.80
N LEU A 471 23.18 24.37 -3.28
CA LEU A 471 24.30 25.24 -3.65
C LEU A 471 25.65 24.63 -3.25
N VAL A 472 25.75 24.01 -2.08
CA VAL A 472 26.95 23.30 -1.65
C VAL A 472 27.28 22.14 -2.59
N ARG A 473 26.27 21.34 -2.96
CA ARG A 473 26.48 20.19 -3.86
C ARG A 473 26.83 20.59 -5.29
N SER A 474 26.35 21.75 -5.76
CA SER A 474 26.71 22.29 -7.06
C SER A 474 28.07 23.02 -7.08
N GLY A 475 28.67 23.23 -5.91
CA GLY A 475 29.94 23.98 -5.77
C GLY A 475 29.79 25.50 -5.75
N GLU A 476 28.55 25.99 -5.70
CA GLU A 476 28.27 27.45 -5.62
C GLU A 476 28.43 28.00 -4.20
N ALA A 477 28.40 27.12 -3.18
CA ALA A 477 28.73 27.44 -1.80
C ALA A 477 29.80 26.45 -1.28
N GLU A 478 30.73 26.95 -0.47
CA GLU A 478 31.90 26.18 -0.03
C GLU A 478 31.66 25.45 1.31
N LEU A 479 30.93 26.08 2.23
CA LEU A 479 30.77 25.60 3.60
C LEU A 479 29.49 24.80 3.75
N PRO A 480 29.58 23.47 4.03
CA PRO A 480 28.38 22.68 4.35
C PRO A 480 27.79 23.12 5.69
N VAL A 481 26.45 23.13 5.76
CA VAL A 481 25.68 23.35 6.98
C VAL A 481 24.86 22.08 7.25
N PRO A 482 25.24 21.28 8.26
CA PRO A 482 24.52 20.06 8.57
C PRO A 482 23.15 20.33 9.19
N HIS A 483 22.22 19.43 9.01
CA HIS A 483 21.02 19.36 9.85
C HIS A 483 21.44 19.13 11.30
N LEU A 484 20.94 19.96 12.20
CA LEU A 484 21.25 19.89 13.62
C LEU A 484 20.12 19.17 14.37
N PHE A 485 20.44 18.02 14.94
CA PHE A 485 19.54 17.25 15.80
C PHE A 485 19.85 17.58 17.26
N ILE A 486 18.92 18.28 17.92
CA ILE A 486 18.98 18.52 19.35
C ILE A 486 18.17 17.43 20.02
N VAL A 487 18.86 16.51 20.67
CA VAL A 487 18.25 15.36 21.37
C VAL A 487 18.26 15.62 22.86
N VAL A 488 17.08 15.66 23.47
CA VAL A 488 16.91 15.84 24.92
C VAL A 488 16.46 14.51 25.51
N ASP A 489 17.35 13.84 26.23
CA ASP A 489 16.98 12.65 27.01
C ASP A 489 16.40 13.07 28.36
N GLU A 490 15.19 12.61 28.65
CA GLU A 490 14.41 12.94 29.85
C GLU A 490 14.06 14.42 29.97
N PHE A 491 13.31 14.92 29.03
CA PHE A 491 12.87 16.33 29.05
C PHE A 491 11.85 16.64 30.17
N ALA A 492 11.20 15.63 30.75
CA ALA A 492 10.29 15.81 31.89
C ALA A 492 10.97 16.47 33.09
N GLU A 493 12.17 15.99 33.41
CA GLU A 493 12.99 16.57 34.49
C GLU A 493 13.44 18.00 34.13
N LEU A 494 13.89 18.19 32.88
CA LEU A 494 14.29 19.49 32.38
C LEU A 494 13.14 20.50 32.41
N LYS A 495 11.95 20.11 32.00
CA LYS A 495 10.74 20.95 32.04
C LYS A 495 10.35 21.31 33.46
N ARG A 496 10.44 20.36 34.38
CA ARG A 496 10.10 20.57 35.79
C ARG A 496 11.05 21.55 36.47
N GLU A 497 12.35 21.39 36.26
CA GLU A 497 13.38 22.19 36.97
C GLU A 497 13.69 23.49 36.25
N HIS A 498 13.57 23.52 34.93
CA HIS A 498 13.89 24.67 34.09
C HIS A 498 12.80 24.94 33.04
N PRO A 499 11.57 25.29 33.43
CA PRO A 499 10.44 25.47 32.51
C PRO A 499 10.69 26.56 31.45
N GLU A 500 11.41 27.63 31.84
CA GLU A 500 11.74 28.71 30.88
C GLU A 500 12.71 28.23 29.79
N PHE A 501 13.67 27.37 30.13
CA PHE A 501 14.55 26.77 29.17
C PHE A 501 13.78 25.92 28.14
N MET A 502 12.81 25.12 28.57
CA MET A 502 11.96 24.34 27.68
C MET A 502 11.15 25.20 26.73
N LYS A 503 10.56 26.29 27.23
CA LYS A 503 9.82 27.23 26.36
C LYS A 503 10.71 27.87 25.31
N GLU A 504 11.91 28.32 25.71
CA GLU A 504 12.88 28.89 24.77
C GLU A 504 13.38 27.86 23.77
N LEU A 505 13.63 26.63 24.18
CA LEU A 505 14.07 25.53 23.31
C LEU A 505 13.04 25.22 22.23
N ILE A 506 11.76 25.11 22.60
CA ILE A 506 10.66 24.92 21.67
C ILE A 506 10.54 26.11 20.69
N SER A 507 10.63 27.34 21.20
CA SER A 507 10.57 28.53 20.37
C SER A 507 11.72 28.58 19.35
N VAL A 508 12.93 28.24 19.75
CA VAL A 508 14.10 28.17 18.88
C VAL A 508 13.95 27.08 17.83
N ALA A 509 13.39 25.95 18.20
CA ALA A 509 13.11 24.85 17.28
C ALA A 509 12.08 25.25 16.21
N GLN A 510 11.03 25.97 16.58
CA GLN A 510 10.04 26.49 15.63
C GLN A 510 10.67 27.44 14.59
N VAL A 511 11.49 28.37 15.06
CA VAL A 511 12.25 29.30 14.18
C VAL A 511 13.26 28.51 13.34
N GLY A 512 13.89 27.50 13.91
CA GLY A 512 14.90 26.66 13.28
C GLY A 512 14.38 25.69 12.22
N ARG A 513 13.06 25.55 12.04
CA ARG A 513 12.45 24.63 11.10
C ARG A 513 13.04 24.74 9.69
N SER A 514 13.04 25.93 9.11
CA SER A 514 13.61 26.19 7.79
C SER A 514 15.14 26.17 7.78
N LEU A 515 15.76 26.31 8.94
CA LEU A 515 17.22 26.34 9.12
C LEU A 515 17.84 24.94 9.31
N GLY A 516 17.04 23.90 9.31
CA GLY A 516 17.50 22.51 9.48
C GLY A 516 17.77 22.13 10.94
N VAL A 517 17.06 22.71 11.89
CA VAL A 517 17.12 22.33 13.32
C VAL A 517 15.96 21.40 13.66
N HIS A 518 16.29 20.24 14.20
CA HIS A 518 15.35 19.20 14.60
C HIS A 518 15.41 18.97 16.10
N LEU A 519 14.28 19.09 16.77
CA LEU A 519 14.17 18.84 18.22
C LEU A 519 13.53 17.47 18.46
N ILE A 520 14.27 16.60 19.16
CA ILE A 520 13.82 15.27 19.54
C ILE A 520 13.76 15.21 21.08
N LEU A 521 12.55 15.16 21.61
CA LEU A 521 12.30 15.12 23.05
C LEU A 521 11.97 13.70 23.50
N ALA A 522 12.73 13.16 24.43
CA ALA A 522 12.50 11.83 24.99
C ALA A 522 12.13 11.91 26.49
N THR A 523 11.20 11.05 26.92
CA THR A 523 10.79 10.97 28.33
C THR A 523 10.36 9.55 28.72
N GLN A 524 10.57 9.20 29.98
CA GLN A 524 10.04 7.97 30.58
C GLN A 524 8.60 8.11 31.02
N LYS A 525 8.15 9.33 31.32
CA LYS A 525 6.82 9.62 31.87
C LYS A 525 6.16 10.78 31.13
N PRO A 526 5.37 10.48 30.09
CA PRO A 526 4.71 11.51 29.29
C PRO A 526 3.55 12.19 30.04
N ALA A 527 2.83 11.48 30.94
CA ALA A 527 1.69 12.02 31.66
C ALA A 527 2.08 13.26 32.53
N GLY A 528 1.36 14.35 32.34
CA GLY A 528 1.62 15.62 32.97
C GLY A 528 2.84 16.38 32.47
N THR A 529 3.53 15.84 31.47
CA THR A 529 4.74 16.41 30.86
C THR A 529 4.50 16.90 29.45
N VAL A 530 3.85 16.10 28.63
CA VAL A 530 3.47 16.43 27.26
C VAL A 530 2.22 17.29 27.30
N ASP A 531 2.39 18.59 27.18
CA ASP A 531 1.27 19.53 27.01
C ASP A 531 0.90 19.70 25.54
N GLU A 532 -0.21 20.38 25.27
CA GLU A 532 -0.70 20.60 23.91
C GLU A 532 0.30 21.32 23.02
N ASN A 533 1.09 22.24 23.57
CA ASN A 533 2.10 22.96 22.80
C ASN A 533 3.26 22.03 22.38
N ILE A 534 3.72 21.17 23.26
CA ILE A 534 4.75 20.17 22.95
C ILE A 534 4.20 19.16 21.94
N TRP A 535 2.99 18.66 22.17
CA TRP A 535 2.36 17.67 21.30
C TRP A 535 2.15 18.20 19.87
N SER A 536 1.59 19.39 19.73
CA SER A 536 1.28 20.01 18.43
C SER A 536 2.52 20.40 17.62
N ASN A 537 3.65 20.71 18.29
CA ASN A 537 4.92 21.01 17.63
C ASN A 537 5.71 19.75 17.24
N SER A 538 5.29 18.58 17.69
CA SER A 538 5.97 17.31 17.44
C SER A 538 5.17 16.50 16.44
N LYS A 539 5.57 16.51 15.17
CA LYS A 539 4.83 15.84 14.11
C LYS A 539 4.87 14.33 14.25
N PHE A 540 6.03 13.75 14.59
CA PHE A 540 6.10 12.33 14.89
C PHE A 540 6.13 12.02 16.40
N LYS A 541 5.57 10.89 16.78
CA LYS A 541 5.62 10.31 18.11
C LYS A 541 6.06 8.86 18.01
N LEU A 542 7.07 8.51 18.79
CA LEU A 542 7.48 7.12 19.02
C LEU A 542 7.10 6.78 20.46
N CYS A 543 6.18 5.85 20.64
CA CYS A 543 5.73 5.42 21.95
C CYS A 543 5.99 3.94 22.16
N LEU A 544 7.00 3.62 22.95
CA LEU A 544 7.25 2.27 23.41
C LEU A 544 6.32 1.97 24.61
N ARG A 545 6.54 0.84 25.28
CA ARG A 545 5.73 0.50 26.47
C ARG A 545 5.74 1.64 27.49
N VAL A 546 4.56 2.06 27.87
CA VAL A 546 4.33 3.03 28.96
C VAL A 546 3.67 2.35 30.14
N GLN A 547 3.63 3.04 31.28
CA GLN A 547 3.19 2.44 32.54
C GLN A 547 1.68 2.25 32.60
N ASP A 548 0.92 3.21 32.10
CA ASP A 548 -0.54 3.18 32.15
C ASP A 548 -1.19 3.77 30.89
N LYS A 549 -2.50 3.69 30.84
CA LYS A 549 -3.30 4.17 29.72
C LYS A 549 -3.24 5.68 29.54
N GLN A 550 -3.06 6.44 30.64
CA GLN A 550 -2.98 7.89 30.58
C GLN A 550 -1.70 8.34 29.88
N ASP A 551 -0.58 7.70 30.18
CA ASP A 551 0.69 7.94 29.48
C ASP A 551 0.56 7.71 27.97
N SER A 552 -0.11 6.62 27.57
CA SER A 552 -0.36 6.32 26.16
C SER A 552 -1.26 7.36 25.50
N LYS A 553 -2.33 7.78 26.18
CA LYS A 553 -3.26 8.80 25.65
C LYS A 553 -2.59 10.16 25.45
N GLU A 554 -1.71 10.54 26.35
CA GLU A 554 -0.98 11.82 26.20
C GLU A 554 0.01 11.81 25.04
N MET A 555 0.58 10.62 24.72
CA MET A 555 1.48 10.48 23.59
C MET A 555 0.77 10.27 22.26
N LEU A 556 -0.18 9.34 22.21
CA LEU A 556 -0.76 8.83 20.96
C LEU A 556 -2.23 9.20 20.77
N HIS A 557 -2.89 9.80 21.78
CA HIS A 557 -4.34 9.92 21.87
C HIS A 557 -5.08 8.56 21.79
N LYS A 558 -4.36 7.46 22.08
CA LYS A 558 -4.82 6.08 22.09
C LYS A 558 -4.21 5.32 23.27
N GLU A 559 -4.85 4.25 23.71
CA GLU A 559 -4.40 3.45 24.87
C GLU A 559 -3.38 2.37 24.53
N ASP A 560 -3.06 2.18 23.26
CA ASP A 560 -2.41 0.98 22.72
C ASP A 560 -1.01 0.72 23.31
N ALA A 561 -0.23 1.76 23.58
CA ALA A 561 1.12 1.61 24.12
C ALA A 561 1.16 1.07 25.57
N ALA A 562 0.05 1.18 26.31
CA ALA A 562 -0.07 0.60 27.66
C ALA A 562 -0.13 -0.94 27.65
N PHE A 563 -0.49 -1.53 26.52
CA PHE A 563 -0.63 -2.99 26.36
C PHE A 563 0.61 -3.66 25.76
N ILE A 564 1.65 -2.90 25.44
CA ILE A 564 2.90 -3.45 24.94
C ILE A 564 3.60 -4.23 26.05
N THR A 565 3.98 -5.48 25.78
CA THR A 565 4.66 -6.36 26.72
C THR A 565 6.13 -6.58 26.41
N LYS A 566 6.54 -6.40 25.15
CA LYS A 566 7.90 -6.72 24.68
C LYS A 566 8.79 -5.47 24.66
N THR A 567 10.05 -5.65 25.04
CA THR A 567 11.08 -4.60 24.97
C THR A 567 11.39 -4.24 23.54
N GLY A 568 11.55 -2.95 23.26
CA GLY A 568 11.84 -2.44 21.92
C GLY A 568 10.64 -2.39 20.98
N ARG A 569 9.47 -2.80 21.44
CA ARG A 569 8.23 -2.68 20.67
C ARG A 569 7.59 -1.33 20.91
N GLY A 570 7.09 -0.71 19.84
CA GLY A 570 6.50 0.61 19.92
C GLY A 570 5.60 0.96 18.75
N TYR A 571 4.91 2.09 18.89
CA TYR A 571 4.09 2.69 17.86
C TYR A 571 4.78 3.93 17.30
N LEU A 572 4.84 4.03 15.98
CA LEU A 572 5.18 5.26 15.26
C LEU A 572 3.89 5.91 14.79
N GLN A 573 3.63 7.11 15.28
CA GLN A 573 2.51 7.95 14.85
C GLN A 573 3.03 9.22 14.21
N VAL A 574 2.45 9.60 13.07
CA VAL A 574 2.77 10.84 12.37
C VAL A 574 1.50 11.63 12.12
N GLY A 575 1.53 12.92 12.46
CA GLY A 575 0.38 13.81 12.30
C GLY A 575 -0.85 13.34 13.10
N ASN A 576 -2.02 13.54 12.55
CA ASN A 576 -3.29 13.03 13.10
C ASN A 576 -3.63 11.67 12.47
N ASP A 577 -2.83 10.65 12.77
CA ASP A 577 -2.92 9.31 12.18
C ASP A 577 -2.69 9.25 10.65
N GLU A 578 -1.94 10.16 10.07
CA GLU A 578 -1.43 10.02 8.71
C GLU A 578 -0.60 8.73 8.57
N LEU A 579 0.12 8.38 9.62
CA LEU A 579 0.83 7.12 9.81
C LEU A 579 0.63 6.63 11.25
N TYR A 580 0.28 5.37 11.42
CA TYR A 580 0.19 4.71 12.72
C TYR A 580 0.62 3.25 12.58
N GLU A 581 1.85 2.94 13.00
CA GLU A 581 2.48 1.64 12.77
C GLU A 581 3.06 1.06 14.04
N LEU A 582 2.79 -0.23 14.28
CA LEU A 582 3.47 -1.03 15.30
C LEU A 582 4.77 -1.58 14.71
N PHE A 583 5.87 -1.44 15.42
CA PHE A 583 7.19 -1.89 14.99
C PHE A 583 8.02 -2.49 16.12
N GLN A 584 9.04 -3.25 15.76
CA GLN A 584 10.11 -3.68 16.64
C GLN A 584 11.36 -2.86 16.35
N SER A 585 11.88 -2.18 17.36
CA SER A 585 13.09 -1.38 17.26
C SER A 585 14.34 -2.23 17.04
N GLY A 586 15.26 -1.74 16.22
CA GLY A 586 16.60 -2.30 16.15
C GLY A 586 17.36 -2.08 17.46
N TRP A 587 18.24 -3.03 17.79
CA TRP A 587 19.10 -2.99 18.96
C TRP A 587 20.58 -3.00 18.55
N SER A 588 21.31 -1.95 18.88
CA SER A 588 22.73 -1.78 18.54
C SER A 588 23.70 -2.33 19.59
N GLY A 589 23.19 -2.81 20.72
CA GLY A 589 23.99 -3.32 21.83
C GLY A 589 24.41 -4.78 21.74
N ALA A 590 24.07 -5.48 20.64
CA ALA A 590 24.49 -6.85 20.42
C ALA A 590 26.02 -6.96 20.26
N GLU A 591 26.60 -8.00 20.82
CA GLU A 591 28.03 -8.24 20.70
C GLU A 591 28.44 -8.53 19.24
N TYR A 592 29.40 -7.80 18.73
CA TYR A 592 29.98 -8.04 17.41
C TYR A 592 31.16 -9.02 17.52
N ILE A 593 30.97 -10.19 16.96
CA ILE A 593 32.06 -11.20 16.84
C ILE A 593 32.58 -11.14 15.40
N LYS A 594 33.79 -10.63 15.23
CA LYS A 594 34.47 -10.69 13.95
C LYS A 594 34.77 -12.14 13.63
N ASP A 595 34.23 -12.68 12.56
CA ASP A 595 34.57 -14.04 12.11
C ASP A 595 36.09 -14.15 12.01
N SER A 596 36.65 -14.93 12.90
CA SER A 596 38.06 -15.33 12.79
C SER A 596 38.14 -16.28 11.59
N GLN A 597 38.79 -15.82 10.51
CA GLN A 597 39.18 -16.65 9.38
C GLN A 597 39.99 -17.84 9.84
#